data_801fee54ca3a3ee6e9e3238b08c9241d
#
_entry.id   801fee54ca3a3ee6e9e3238b08c9241d
#
_cell.length_a   1.000
_cell.length_b   1.000
_cell.length_c   1.000
_cell.angle_alpha   90.00
_cell.angle_beta   90.00
_cell.angle_gamma   90.00
#
_symmetry.space_group_name_H-M   'P 1'
#
loop_
_entity.id
_entity.type
_entity.pdbx_description
1 polymer ?
#
loop_
_entity_poly.entity_id
_entity_poly.type
_entity_poly.pdbx_seq_one_letter_code
_entity_poly.pdbx_strand_id
1 'polypeptide(L)'
;MMKIISYNVNGIRAAFKKDFLGWLKAAQPDVLCLQEIKAQEEQVDTEAIKKLGYYHYWFSAQKKGYSGVSIICKEKPNHIEYGTGIEQMDFEGRVIRADFDNYSVVSMYLPSGTNSERLDYKFKFMDEIRDYYAGLQKKIPNLIVCGDYNICHKAIDIHDPVRNKNVSGFLPEERAWMDRFVNQGFVDSFRKFNTEPNQYSWWSYREFSCKK
;
A
#
# COMPACT_ATOMS: atom_id res chain seq x y z
N MET A 1 6.80 -15.35 -15.31
CA MET A 1 6.96 -14.98 -13.89
C MET A 1 6.02 -13.82 -13.62
N MET A 2 5.11 -13.91 -12.65
CA MET A 2 4.18 -12.84 -12.28
C MET A 2 4.92 -11.67 -11.61
N LYS A 3 4.64 -10.44 -12.05
CA LYS A 3 5.22 -9.21 -11.50
C LYS A 3 4.14 -8.38 -10.82
N ILE A 4 4.24 -8.24 -9.50
CA ILE A 4 3.39 -7.35 -8.70
C ILE A 4 4.23 -6.16 -8.25
N ILE A 5 3.72 -4.95 -8.44
CA ILE A 5 4.37 -3.70 -7.99
C ILE A 5 3.44 -2.99 -7.02
N SER A 6 3.99 -2.49 -5.92
CA SER A 6 3.32 -1.57 -4.99
C SER A 6 3.97 -0.20 -5.09
N TYR A 7 3.17 0.86 -5.25
CA TYR A 7 3.69 2.21 -5.48
C TYR A 7 2.79 3.29 -4.85
N ASN A 8 3.29 3.96 -3.81
CA ASN A 8 2.66 5.18 -3.31
C ASN A 8 2.97 6.32 -4.29
N VAL A 9 1.95 6.78 -5.02
CA VAL A 9 2.09 7.80 -6.09
C VAL A 9 1.99 9.23 -5.58
N ASN A 10 1.61 9.42 -4.32
CA ASN A 10 1.41 10.74 -3.71
C ASN A 10 0.61 11.70 -4.64
N GLY A 11 -0.48 11.17 -5.20
CA GLY A 11 -1.36 11.85 -6.13
C GLY A 11 -1.18 11.39 -7.58
N ILE A 12 -2.12 10.57 -8.06
CA ILE A 12 -2.07 9.96 -9.40
C ILE A 12 -2.05 11.01 -10.52
N ARG A 13 -2.78 12.12 -10.36
CA ARG A 13 -2.79 13.21 -11.36
C ARG A 13 -1.41 13.87 -11.54
N ALA A 14 -0.65 13.98 -10.44
CA ALA A 14 0.72 14.48 -10.50
C ALA A 14 1.67 13.43 -11.12
N ALA A 15 1.45 12.14 -10.83
CA ALA A 15 2.20 11.04 -11.43
C ALA A 15 2.00 10.99 -12.96
N PHE A 16 0.78 11.18 -13.45
CA PHE A 16 0.49 11.26 -14.90
C PHE A 16 1.29 12.39 -15.57
N LYS A 17 1.40 13.56 -14.94
CA LYS A 17 2.22 14.67 -15.45
C LYS A 17 3.73 14.37 -15.48
N LYS A 18 4.18 13.34 -14.75
CA LYS A 18 5.57 12.87 -14.66
C LYS A 18 5.79 11.57 -15.42
N ASP A 19 5.02 11.36 -16.49
CA ASP A 19 5.11 10.21 -17.39
C ASP A 19 4.82 8.84 -16.74
N PHE A 20 3.81 8.80 -15.86
CA PHE A 20 3.33 7.54 -15.27
C PHE A 20 2.97 6.48 -16.33
N LEU A 21 2.36 6.88 -17.46
CA LEU A 21 1.98 5.95 -18.52
C LEU A 21 3.20 5.37 -19.25
N GLY A 22 4.22 6.17 -19.51
CA GLY A 22 5.49 5.68 -20.06
C GLY A 22 6.18 4.71 -19.12
N TRP A 23 6.19 5.02 -17.82
CA TRP A 23 6.70 4.11 -16.79
C TRP A 23 5.88 2.80 -16.74
N LEU A 24 4.53 2.87 -16.74
CA LEU A 24 3.65 1.70 -16.71
C LEU A 24 3.90 0.79 -17.93
N LYS A 25 4.04 1.41 -19.12
CA LYS A 25 4.38 0.70 -20.36
C LYS A 25 5.76 0.02 -20.31
N ALA A 26 6.75 0.65 -19.70
CA ALA A 26 8.10 0.10 -19.55
C ALA A 26 8.17 -0.97 -18.46
N ALA A 27 7.55 -0.73 -17.30
CA ALA A 27 7.58 -1.63 -16.16
C ALA A 27 6.76 -2.92 -16.38
N GLN A 28 5.65 -2.83 -17.12
CA GLN A 28 4.76 -3.94 -17.47
C GLN A 28 4.39 -4.86 -16.29
N PRO A 29 3.92 -4.35 -15.14
CA PRO A 29 3.46 -5.20 -14.06
C PRO A 29 2.26 -6.03 -14.50
N ASP A 30 2.11 -7.24 -13.93
CA ASP A 30 0.87 -8.00 -14.07
C ASP A 30 -0.21 -7.44 -13.15
N VAL A 31 0.20 -7.00 -11.92
CA VAL A 31 -0.65 -6.26 -10.99
C VAL A 31 0.13 -5.08 -10.42
N LEU A 32 -0.48 -3.90 -10.43
CA LEU A 32 0.03 -2.67 -9.83
C LEU A 32 -0.92 -2.21 -8.73
N CYS A 33 -0.42 -2.15 -7.51
CA CYS A 33 -1.11 -1.62 -6.34
C CYS A 33 -0.69 -0.17 -6.09
N LEU A 34 -1.63 0.77 -6.13
CA LEU A 34 -1.36 2.18 -5.91
C LEU A 34 -1.90 2.64 -4.56
N GLN A 35 -1.14 3.49 -3.88
CA GLN A 35 -1.54 4.15 -2.64
C GLN A 35 -1.45 5.67 -2.83
N GLU A 36 -2.20 6.41 -2.02
CA GLU A 36 -2.31 7.86 -2.07
C GLU A 36 -2.68 8.39 -3.47
N ILE A 37 -3.70 7.80 -4.09
CA ILE A 37 -4.15 8.26 -5.42
C ILE A 37 -4.67 9.70 -5.40
N LYS A 38 -5.27 10.17 -4.29
CA LYS A 38 -5.74 11.56 -4.06
C LYS A 38 -6.60 12.10 -5.21
N ALA A 39 -7.39 11.23 -5.82
CA ALA A 39 -8.27 11.57 -6.94
C ALA A 39 -9.53 10.68 -6.91
N GLN A 40 -10.60 11.18 -7.47
CA GLN A 40 -11.74 10.37 -7.87
C GLN A 40 -11.46 9.77 -9.26
N GLU A 41 -12.07 8.63 -9.59
CA GLU A 41 -11.80 7.91 -10.85
C GLU A 41 -12.01 8.80 -12.08
N GLU A 42 -13.08 9.60 -12.10
CA GLU A 42 -13.40 10.52 -13.19
C GLU A 42 -12.37 11.65 -13.41
N GLN A 43 -11.42 11.81 -12.46
CA GLN A 43 -10.32 12.78 -12.56
C GLN A 43 -9.04 12.17 -13.17
N VAL A 44 -9.08 10.89 -13.53
CA VAL A 44 -7.94 10.14 -14.08
C VAL A 44 -8.22 9.75 -15.53
N ASP A 45 -7.23 9.87 -16.40
CA ASP A 45 -7.33 9.37 -17.79
C ASP A 45 -7.24 7.83 -17.80
N THR A 46 -8.36 7.20 -17.43
CA THR A 46 -8.48 5.75 -17.39
C THR A 46 -8.48 5.10 -18.76
N GLU A 47 -8.89 5.84 -19.80
CA GLU A 47 -8.86 5.35 -21.18
C GLU A 47 -7.42 5.14 -21.68
N ALA A 48 -6.48 5.98 -21.24
CA ALA A 48 -5.07 5.77 -21.54
C ALA A 48 -4.51 4.49 -20.88
N ILE A 49 -4.98 4.14 -19.68
CA ILE A 49 -4.63 2.87 -19.00
C ILE A 49 -5.20 1.68 -19.76
N LYS A 50 -6.47 1.73 -20.18
CA LYS A 50 -7.13 0.68 -20.96
C LYS A 50 -6.43 0.45 -22.31
N LYS A 51 -5.99 1.51 -22.99
CA LYS A 51 -5.24 1.41 -24.24
C LYS A 51 -3.89 0.70 -24.09
N LEU A 52 -3.33 0.67 -22.88
CA LEU A 52 -2.14 -0.13 -22.57
C LEU A 52 -2.46 -1.61 -22.23
N GLY A 53 -3.73 -2.02 -22.31
CA GLY A 53 -4.19 -3.38 -22.06
C GLY A 53 -4.45 -3.71 -20.59
N TYR A 54 -4.71 -2.70 -19.75
CA TYR A 54 -4.96 -2.91 -18.33
C TYR A 54 -6.42 -2.69 -17.95
N TYR A 55 -6.91 -3.54 -17.04
CA TYR A 55 -8.08 -3.27 -16.20
C TYR A 55 -7.66 -2.39 -15.03
N HIS A 56 -8.58 -1.57 -14.49
CA HIS A 56 -8.30 -0.66 -13.37
C HIS A 56 -9.50 -0.59 -12.43
N TYR A 57 -9.20 -0.44 -11.15
CA TYR A 57 -10.19 -0.38 -10.08
C TYR A 57 -9.73 0.66 -9.05
N TRP A 58 -10.62 1.57 -8.69
CA TRP A 58 -10.32 2.74 -7.86
C TRP A 58 -11.19 2.75 -6.62
N PHE A 59 -10.58 2.86 -5.46
CA PHE A 59 -11.29 3.07 -4.21
C PHE A 59 -10.81 4.37 -3.58
N SER A 60 -11.51 5.45 -3.93
CA SER A 60 -11.19 6.81 -3.52
C SER A 60 -11.76 7.12 -2.14
N ALA A 61 -11.09 7.98 -1.37
CA ALA A 61 -11.67 8.54 -0.17
C ALA A 61 -12.88 9.42 -0.49
N GLN A 62 -13.83 9.51 0.42
CA GLN A 62 -14.96 10.45 0.29
C GLN A 62 -14.46 11.90 0.34
N LYS A 63 -13.43 12.17 1.14
CA LYS A 63 -12.74 13.47 1.14
C LYS A 63 -11.92 13.62 -0.13
N LYS A 64 -12.29 14.58 -0.97
CA LYS A 64 -11.58 14.86 -2.23
C LYS A 64 -10.12 15.23 -2.01
N GLY A 65 -9.23 14.71 -2.87
CA GLY A 65 -7.80 15.01 -2.82
C GLY A 65 -7.04 14.37 -1.66
N TYR A 66 -7.61 13.36 -1.03
CA TYR A 66 -7.06 12.69 0.15
C TYR A 66 -7.01 11.17 -0.06
N SER A 67 -6.01 10.49 0.53
CA SER A 67 -5.92 9.02 0.60
C SER A 67 -6.24 8.30 -0.72
N GLY A 68 -6.96 7.18 -0.65
CA GLY A 68 -7.39 6.38 -1.78
C GLY A 68 -6.36 5.37 -2.26
N VAL A 69 -6.83 4.22 -2.69
CA VAL A 69 -6.03 3.13 -3.27
C VAL A 69 -6.59 2.69 -4.61
N SER A 70 -5.75 2.00 -5.40
CA SER A 70 -6.18 1.45 -6.70
C SER A 70 -5.43 0.16 -7.00
N ILE A 71 -6.05 -0.69 -7.82
CA ILE A 71 -5.40 -1.84 -8.46
C ILE A 71 -5.55 -1.68 -9.97
N ILE A 72 -4.43 -1.82 -10.69
CA ILE A 72 -4.34 -1.85 -12.14
C ILE A 72 -3.74 -3.19 -12.53
N CYS A 73 -4.37 -3.98 -13.39
CA CYS A 73 -3.93 -5.34 -13.70
C CYS A 73 -4.17 -5.73 -15.16
N LYS A 74 -3.33 -6.63 -15.71
CA LYS A 74 -3.46 -7.16 -17.07
C LYS A 74 -4.59 -8.17 -17.19
N GLU A 75 -4.74 -9.02 -16.18
CA GLU A 75 -5.80 -10.02 -16.12
C GLU A 75 -7.01 -9.44 -15.42
N LYS A 76 -8.21 -9.73 -15.95
CA LYS A 76 -9.45 -9.33 -15.29
C LYS A 76 -9.66 -10.19 -14.05
N PRO A 77 -9.76 -9.61 -12.85
CA PRO A 77 -10.05 -10.38 -11.64
C PRO A 77 -11.48 -10.93 -11.65
N ASN A 78 -11.67 -12.05 -10.97
CA ASN A 78 -12.98 -12.67 -10.80
C ASN A 78 -13.89 -11.86 -9.86
N HIS A 79 -13.27 -11.16 -8.89
CA HIS A 79 -13.98 -10.32 -7.93
C HIS A 79 -13.10 -9.15 -7.48
N ILE A 80 -13.75 -8.03 -7.19
CA ILE A 80 -13.14 -6.86 -6.54
C ILE A 80 -13.91 -6.57 -5.25
N GLU A 81 -13.18 -6.50 -4.15
CA GLU A 81 -13.71 -6.04 -2.87
C GLU A 81 -13.24 -4.62 -2.59
N TYR A 82 -14.19 -3.70 -2.44
CA TYR A 82 -13.95 -2.31 -2.12
C TYR A 82 -14.12 -2.09 -0.62
N GLY A 83 -13.01 -1.88 0.08
CA GLY A 83 -13.01 -1.67 1.51
C GLY A 83 -12.91 -2.96 2.33
N THR A 84 -13.24 -2.84 3.60
CA THR A 84 -13.14 -3.90 4.61
C THR A 84 -14.47 -4.19 5.29
N GLY A 85 -15.48 -3.35 5.05
CA GLY A 85 -16.73 -3.30 5.82
C GLY A 85 -16.60 -2.51 7.14
N ILE A 86 -15.43 -1.94 7.42
CA ILE A 86 -15.20 -1.07 8.58
C ILE A 86 -15.33 0.38 8.10
N GLU A 87 -16.43 1.03 8.49
CA GLU A 87 -16.89 2.31 7.97
C GLU A 87 -15.78 3.38 7.89
N GLN A 88 -15.02 3.53 8.98
CA GLN A 88 -13.97 4.57 9.05
C GLN A 88 -12.81 4.30 8.08
N MET A 89 -12.44 3.03 7.86
CA MET A 89 -11.42 2.65 6.86
C MET A 89 -11.93 2.89 5.45
N ASP A 90 -13.17 2.52 5.21
CA ASP A 90 -13.81 2.58 3.90
C ASP A 90 -14.10 4.03 3.50
N PHE A 91 -14.43 4.90 4.48
CA PHE A 91 -14.56 6.34 4.27
C PHE A 91 -13.27 6.99 3.72
N GLU A 92 -12.11 6.52 4.14
CA GLU A 92 -10.81 7.02 3.68
C GLU A 92 -10.26 6.26 2.45
N GLY A 93 -10.97 5.25 1.92
CA GLY A 93 -10.57 4.51 0.72
C GLY A 93 -9.20 3.84 0.87
N ARG A 94 -9.00 3.03 1.94
CA ARG A 94 -7.68 2.56 2.32
C ARG A 94 -7.34 1.13 1.93
N VAL A 95 -8.32 0.34 1.54
CA VAL A 95 -8.13 -1.08 1.21
C VAL A 95 -8.97 -1.46 0.00
N ILE A 96 -8.34 -2.07 -1.00
CA ILE A 96 -9.02 -2.69 -2.14
C ILE A 96 -8.38 -4.05 -2.39
N ARG A 97 -9.18 -5.07 -2.72
CA ARG A 97 -8.73 -6.42 -3.02
C ARG A 97 -9.21 -6.86 -4.39
N ALA A 98 -8.33 -7.48 -5.14
CA ALA A 98 -8.64 -8.18 -6.39
C ALA A 98 -8.40 -9.68 -6.21
N ASP A 99 -9.40 -10.48 -6.52
CA ASP A 99 -9.37 -11.94 -6.44
C ASP A 99 -9.22 -12.53 -7.85
N PHE A 100 -8.17 -13.33 -8.05
CA PHE A 100 -7.88 -14.08 -9.26
C PHE A 100 -8.05 -15.59 -8.99
N ASP A 101 -7.88 -16.44 -10.00
CA ASP A 101 -8.15 -17.89 -9.87
C ASP A 101 -7.39 -18.55 -8.72
N ASN A 102 -6.11 -18.22 -8.55
CA ASN A 102 -5.24 -18.92 -7.60
C ASN A 102 -4.64 -18.04 -6.51
N TYR A 103 -4.92 -16.74 -6.53
CA TYR A 103 -4.37 -15.78 -5.55
C TYR A 103 -5.25 -14.54 -5.45
N SER A 104 -5.10 -13.83 -4.36
CA SER A 104 -5.71 -12.51 -4.18
C SER A 104 -4.64 -11.47 -3.84
N VAL A 105 -4.81 -10.26 -4.39
CA VAL A 105 -3.90 -9.14 -4.14
C VAL A 105 -4.67 -8.00 -3.47
N VAL A 106 -4.09 -7.46 -2.42
CA VAL A 106 -4.62 -6.30 -1.70
C VAL A 106 -3.69 -5.11 -1.91
N SER A 107 -4.26 -3.96 -2.24
CA SER A 107 -3.60 -2.66 -2.12
C SER A 107 -4.09 -1.97 -0.85
N MET A 108 -3.19 -1.72 0.10
CA MET A 108 -3.49 -1.12 1.39
C MET A 108 -2.69 0.18 1.59
N TYR A 109 -3.33 1.16 2.23
CA TYR A 109 -2.67 2.39 2.68
C TYR A 109 -2.96 2.64 4.17
N LEU A 110 -2.01 2.24 5.02
CA LEU A 110 -2.11 2.39 6.46
C LEU A 110 -1.94 3.89 6.84
N PRO A 111 -2.73 4.41 7.79
CA PRO A 111 -2.62 5.82 8.19
C PRO A 111 -1.22 6.19 8.69
N SER A 112 -0.80 7.43 8.43
CA SER A 112 0.36 8.02 9.08
C SER A 112 -0.02 8.65 10.43
N GLY A 113 0.87 8.61 11.42
CA GLY A 113 0.66 9.20 12.75
C GLY A 113 1.30 10.60 12.85
N THR A 114 0.81 11.57 12.07
CA THR A 114 1.40 12.91 11.98
C THR A 114 1.18 13.80 13.21
N ASN A 115 0.16 13.51 14.02
CA ASN A 115 -0.15 14.13 15.30
C ASN A 115 -0.80 13.10 16.23
N SER A 116 -1.13 13.49 17.49
CA SER A 116 -1.69 12.56 18.48
C SER A 116 -3.00 11.92 18.02
N GLU A 117 -3.95 12.71 17.52
CA GLU A 117 -5.25 12.22 17.03
C GLU A 117 -5.08 11.21 15.87
N ARG A 118 -4.20 11.53 14.92
CA ARG A 118 -3.89 10.62 13.81
C ARG A 118 -3.13 9.38 14.26
N LEU A 119 -2.32 9.47 15.30
CA LEU A 119 -1.63 8.33 15.87
C LEU A 119 -2.60 7.37 16.55
N ASP A 120 -3.56 7.89 17.35
CA ASP A 120 -4.61 7.09 17.98
C ASP A 120 -5.47 6.38 16.93
N TYR A 121 -5.86 7.10 15.87
CA TYR A 121 -6.54 6.51 14.73
C TYR A 121 -5.72 5.42 14.06
N LYS A 122 -4.41 5.65 13.87
CA LYS A 122 -3.50 4.67 13.29
C LYS A 122 -3.47 3.37 14.10
N PHE A 123 -3.34 3.46 15.42
CA PHE A 123 -3.32 2.28 16.29
C PHE A 123 -4.66 1.51 16.22
N LYS A 124 -5.78 2.20 16.27
CA LYS A 124 -7.09 1.58 16.07
C LYS A 124 -7.18 0.87 14.73
N PHE A 125 -6.79 1.55 13.64
CA PHE A 125 -6.75 0.97 12.31
C PHE A 125 -5.87 -0.28 12.25
N MET A 126 -4.68 -0.23 12.87
CA MET A 126 -3.73 -1.35 12.89
C MET A 126 -4.34 -2.60 13.53
N ASP A 127 -5.03 -2.49 14.66
CA ASP A 127 -5.66 -3.63 15.32
C ASP A 127 -6.83 -4.17 14.50
N GLU A 128 -7.71 -3.32 14.01
CA GLU A 128 -8.87 -3.72 13.21
C GLU A 128 -8.44 -4.39 11.88
N ILE A 129 -7.43 -3.84 11.19
CA ILE A 129 -6.97 -4.41 9.91
C ILE A 129 -6.24 -5.76 10.10
N ARG A 130 -5.52 -5.93 11.21
CA ARG A 130 -4.90 -7.21 11.56
C ARG A 130 -5.96 -8.29 11.73
N ASP A 131 -7.03 -8.00 12.47
CA ASP A 131 -8.12 -8.94 12.72
C ASP A 131 -8.92 -9.24 11.44
N TYR A 132 -9.12 -8.22 10.59
CA TYR A 132 -9.70 -8.40 9.25
C TYR A 132 -8.89 -9.40 8.40
N TYR A 133 -7.56 -9.24 8.32
CA TYR A 133 -6.72 -10.16 7.55
C TYR A 133 -6.64 -11.55 8.18
N ALA A 134 -6.64 -11.68 9.49
CA ALA A 134 -6.71 -12.98 10.16
C ALA A 134 -8.00 -13.75 9.79
N GLY A 135 -9.12 -13.03 9.66
CA GLY A 135 -10.37 -13.59 9.16
C GLY A 135 -10.31 -13.97 7.67
N LEU A 136 -9.66 -13.12 6.88
CA LEU A 136 -9.56 -13.31 5.43
C LEU A 136 -8.67 -14.48 5.04
N GLN A 137 -7.53 -14.68 5.72
CA GLN A 137 -6.60 -15.80 5.49
C GLN A 137 -7.26 -17.18 5.65
N LYS A 138 -8.28 -17.30 6.50
CA LYS A 138 -9.06 -18.56 6.67
C LYS A 138 -9.84 -18.93 5.41
N LYS A 139 -10.15 -17.95 4.57
CA LYS A 139 -10.97 -18.11 3.35
C LYS A 139 -10.11 -18.05 2.07
N ILE A 140 -9.01 -17.32 2.12
CA ILE A 140 -8.13 -17.04 0.97
C ILE A 140 -6.71 -17.45 1.34
N PRO A 141 -6.25 -18.64 0.93
CA PRO A 141 -4.96 -19.17 1.34
C PRO A 141 -3.77 -18.43 0.70
N ASN A 142 -3.92 -17.90 -0.53
CA ASN A 142 -2.87 -17.23 -1.28
C ASN A 142 -3.13 -15.72 -1.32
N LEU A 143 -3.02 -15.07 -0.17
CA LEU A 143 -3.27 -13.64 0.01
C LEU A 143 -1.96 -12.86 -0.02
N ILE A 144 -1.83 -11.94 -0.97
CA ILE A 144 -0.69 -11.03 -1.12
C ILE A 144 -1.15 -9.63 -0.68
N VAL A 145 -0.57 -9.09 0.38
CA VAL A 145 -0.89 -7.75 0.89
C VAL A 145 0.25 -6.80 0.54
N CYS A 146 0.00 -5.94 -0.44
CA CYS A 146 0.90 -4.87 -0.84
C CYS A 146 0.41 -3.53 -0.28
N GLY A 147 1.33 -2.59 -0.07
CA GLY A 147 0.90 -1.27 0.32
C GLY A 147 1.96 -0.41 0.98
N ASP A 148 1.51 0.78 1.37
CA ASP A 148 2.27 1.65 2.25
C ASP A 148 1.80 1.45 3.70
N TYR A 149 2.61 0.80 4.47
CA TYR A 149 2.34 0.49 5.87
C TYR A 149 2.59 1.68 6.81
N ASN A 150 3.27 2.73 6.34
CA ASN A 150 3.72 3.84 7.19
C ASN A 150 4.47 3.37 8.46
N ILE A 151 5.13 2.22 8.38
CA ILE A 151 5.90 1.60 9.46
C ILE A 151 7.19 1.01 8.87
N CYS A 152 8.33 1.32 9.47
CA CYS A 152 9.57 0.57 9.32
C CYS A 152 9.61 -0.53 10.38
N HIS A 153 9.77 -1.79 9.97
CA HIS A 153 9.63 -2.93 10.88
C HIS A 153 10.84 -3.10 11.79
N LYS A 154 12.02 -3.27 11.22
CA LYS A 154 13.26 -3.56 11.94
C LYS A 154 14.27 -2.41 11.84
N ALA A 155 15.28 -2.41 12.69
CA ALA A 155 16.35 -1.42 12.63
C ALA A 155 17.10 -1.40 11.28
N ILE A 156 17.15 -2.52 10.59
CA ILE A 156 17.73 -2.64 9.24
C ILE A 156 16.91 -1.92 8.15
N ASP A 157 15.63 -1.64 8.41
CA ASP A 157 14.68 -1.07 7.45
C ASP A 157 14.66 0.46 7.49
N ILE A 158 15.38 1.09 8.40
CA ILE A 158 15.36 2.54 8.58
C ILE A 158 16.77 3.12 8.70
N HIS A 159 16.95 4.30 8.10
CA HIS A 159 18.17 5.09 8.35
C HIS A 159 18.11 5.70 9.75
N ASP A 160 19.22 5.56 10.51
CA ASP A 160 19.36 6.05 11.89
C ASP A 160 18.23 5.58 12.85
N PRO A 161 18.20 4.29 13.20
CA PRO A 161 17.17 3.74 14.09
C PRO A 161 17.22 4.31 15.50
N VAL A 162 18.36 4.85 15.95
CA VAL A 162 18.51 5.45 17.28
C VAL A 162 17.79 6.81 17.34
N ARG A 163 18.00 7.65 16.35
CA ARG A 163 17.33 8.97 16.24
C ARG A 163 15.82 8.82 16.07
N ASN A 164 15.39 7.82 15.30
CA ASN A 164 13.99 7.64 14.93
C ASN A 164 13.16 6.79 15.91
N LYS A 165 13.75 6.25 16.99
CA LYS A 165 13.09 5.30 17.90
C LYS A 165 11.76 5.75 18.51
N ASN A 166 11.54 7.06 18.60
CA ASN A 166 10.33 7.67 19.17
C ASN A 166 9.53 8.47 18.12
N VAL A 167 9.78 8.23 16.83
CA VAL A 167 9.08 8.91 15.74
C VAL A 167 8.02 7.97 15.16
N SER A 168 6.81 8.48 14.88
CA SER A 168 5.77 7.69 14.22
C SER A 168 6.27 7.13 12.87
N GLY A 169 5.98 5.87 12.64
CA GLY A 169 6.55 5.05 11.59
C GLY A 169 7.68 4.15 12.10
N PHE A 170 8.20 4.38 13.33
CA PHE A 170 9.20 3.52 13.95
C PHE A 170 9.05 3.38 15.47
N LEU A 171 7.88 3.71 16.02
CA LEU A 171 7.59 3.52 17.43
C LEU A 171 7.70 2.04 17.82
N PRO A 172 8.09 1.72 19.07
CA PRO A 172 8.14 0.35 19.57
C PRO A 172 6.82 -0.41 19.35
N GLU A 173 5.68 0.26 19.58
CA GLU A 173 4.33 -0.29 19.45
C GLU A 173 4.00 -0.63 18.00
N GLU A 174 4.39 0.24 17.05
CA GLU A 174 4.21 0.02 15.61
C GLU A 174 5.03 -1.18 15.14
N ARG A 175 6.28 -1.29 15.57
CA ARG A 175 7.17 -2.42 15.26
C ARG A 175 6.66 -3.73 15.86
N ALA A 176 6.22 -3.70 17.12
CA ALA A 176 5.62 -4.86 17.78
C ALA A 176 4.33 -5.31 17.07
N TRP A 177 3.54 -4.36 16.53
CA TRP A 177 2.38 -4.69 15.70
C TRP A 177 2.81 -5.40 14.41
N MET A 178 3.84 -4.94 13.72
CA MET A 178 4.37 -5.60 12.52
C MET A 178 4.85 -7.03 12.84
N ASP A 179 5.50 -7.25 13.99
CA ASP A 179 5.85 -8.59 14.44
C ASP A 179 4.60 -9.49 14.57
N ARG A 180 3.55 -9.00 15.22
CA ARG A 180 2.28 -9.74 15.36
C ARG A 180 1.60 -9.98 14.01
N PHE A 181 1.62 -8.98 13.13
CA PHE A 181 1.03 -9.08 11.78
C PHE A 181 1.72 -10.15 10.94
N VAL A 182 3.05 -10.16 10.90
CA VAL A 182 3.82 -11.19 10.19
C VAL A 182 3.60 -12.58 10.82
N ASN A 183 3.68 -12.66 12.15
CA ASN A 183 3.57 -13.95 12.86
C ASN A 183 2.19 -14.62 12.77
N GLN A 184 1.14 -13.93 12.31
CA GLN A 184 -0.16 -14.56 12.05
C GLN A 184 -0.23 -15.36 10.73
N GLY A 185 0.90 -15.53 10.03
CA GLY A 185 1.00 -16.37 8.84
C GLY A 185 1.45 -15.66 7.57
N PHE A 186 1.81 -14.38 7.66
CA PHE A 186 2.43 -13.66 6.54
C PHE A 186 3.94 -13.83 6.50
N VAL A 187 4.51 -13.55 5.35
CA VAL A 187 5.96 -13.52 5.14
C VAL A 187 6.33 -12.16 4.55
N ASP A 188 7.29 -11.47 5.18
CA ASP A 188 7.92 -10.32 4.56
C ASP A 188 8.75 -10.82 3.36
N SER A 189 8.20 -10.65 2.16
CA SER A 189 8.79 -11.16 0.94
C SER A 189 10.12 -10.50 0.61
N PHE A 190 10.32 -9.23 0.97
CA PHE A 190 11.59 -8.55 0.75
C PHE A 190 12.67 -9.11 1.70
N ARG A 191 12.40 -9.17 3.00
CA ARG A 191 13.37 -9.63 4.00
C ARG A 191 13.60 -11.15 3.96
N LYS A 192 12.69 -11.91 3.36
CA LYS A 192 12.90 -13.34 3.09
C LYS A 192 14.10 -13.59 2.15
N PHE A 193 14.35 -12.69 1.20
CA PHE A 193 15.37 -12.84 0.16
C PHE A 193 16.51 -11.82 0.26
N ASN A 194 16.33 -10.73 1.00
CA ASN A 194 17.33 -9.67 1.13
C ASN A 194 17.58 -9.33 2.61
N THR A 195 18.77 -9.65 3.08
CA THR A 195 19.25 -9.37 4.44
C THR A 195 20.22 -8.19 4.50
N GLU A 196 20.50 -7.55 3.36
CA GLU A 196 21.46 -6.44 3.27
C GLU A 196 20.89 -5.17 3.91
N PRO A 197 21.72 -4.40 4.64
CA PRO A 197 21.32 -3.09 5.17
C PRO A 197 21.23 -2.04 4.07
N ASN A 198 20.70 -0.87 4.41
CA ASN A 198 20.59 0.30 3.53
C ASN A 198 19.75 0.07 2.27
N GLN A 199 18.80 -0.85 2.35
CA GLN A 199 17.80 -1.11 1.32
C GLN A 199 16.46 -0.54 1.77
N TYR A 200 16.13 0.66 1.29
CA TYR A 200 14.94 1.38 1.71
C TYR A 200 13.93 1.46 0.57
N SER A 201 12.63 1.57 0.90
CA SER A 201 11.53 1.75 -0.04
C SER A 201 10.94 3.16 -0.02
N TRP A 202 11.45 4.03 0.87
CA TRP A 202 10.99 5.42 1.00
C TRP A 202 12.15 6.37 1.33
N TRP A 203 12.10 7.59 0.76
CA TRP A 203 13.08 8.66 0.99
C TRP A 203 12.36 9.98 1.22
N SER A 204 12.85 10.76 2.19
CA SER A 204 12.31 12.08 2.50
C SER A 204 12.73 13.11 1.44
N TYR A 205 11.77 13.75 0.80
CA TYR A 205 12.05 14.91 -0.07
C TYR A 205 12.59 16.12 0.71
N ARG A 206 12.27 16.24 2.00
CA ARG A 206 12.71 17.36 2.84
C ARG A 206 14.19 17.28 3.21
N GLU A 207 14.76 16.10 3.24
CA GLU A 207 16.15 15.87 3.63
C GLU A 207 17.08 15.66 2.43
N PHE A 208 16.63 15.94 1.20
CA PHE A 208 17.38 15.73 -0.03
C PHE A 208 18.01 14.32 -0.15
N SER A 209 17.47 13.35 0.54
CA SER A 209 17.98 11.98 0.64
C SER A 209 17.93 11.21 -0.67
N CYS A 210 17.25 11.72 -1.71
CA CYS A 210 17.23 11.14 -3.06
C CYS A 210 18.46 11.48 -3.91
N LYS A 211 19.43 12.24 -3.39
CA LYS A 211 20.65 12.69 -4.14
C LYS A 211 21.89 11.85 -3.85
N LYS A 212 21.73 10.69 -3.24
CA LYS A 212 22.86 9.77 -3.00
C LYS A 212 22.76 8.54 -3.86
#